data_06b4ee667a1c600977d6bf3e53543964
#
_entry.id   06b4ee667a1c600977d6bf3e53543964
#
_cell.length_a   1.000
_cell.length_b   1.000
_cell.length_c   1.000
_cell.angle_alpha   90.00
_cell.angle_beta   90.00
_cell.angle_gamma   90.00
#
_symmetry.space_group_name_H-M   'P 1'
#
loop_
_entity.id
_entity.type
_entity.pdbx_description
1 polymer ?
#
loop_
_entity_poly.entity_id
_entity_poly.type
_entity_poly.pdbx_seq_one_letter_code
_entity_poly.pdbx_strand_id
1 'polypeptide(L)'
;MALKIELKPNERMILGDCVIVNADKRARLVIEGTVPILREKDIMTPRQANSPAKRIYLAVQGMYTSKRPHDEHALYLRLVHEMLQATPGARPFIDAINNRILTGELYKIAE
;
A
#
# COMPACT_ATOMS: atom_id res chain seq x y z
N MET A 1 -8.57 -18.26 1.67
CA MET A 1 -7.40 -18.30 2.56
C MET A 1 -7.66 -17.41 3.76
N ALA A 2 -7.39 -17.90 4.95
CA ALA A 2 -7.65 -17.16 6.17
C ALA A 2 -6.37 -16.48 6.67
N LEU A 3 -6.46 -15.23 7.04
CA LEU A 3 -5.36 -14.44 7.60
C LEU A 3 -5.66 -14.17 9.07
N LYS A 4 -4.72 -14.53 9.95
CA LYS A 4 -4.84 -14.27 11.37
C LYS A 4 -4.09 -13.00 11.72
N ILE A 5 -4.79 -12.05 12.33
CA ILE A 5 -4.24 -10.74 12.71
C ILE A 5 -4.54 -10.48 14.17
N GLU A 6 -3.57 -9.93 14.88
CA GLU A 6 -3.76 -9.45 16.24
C GLU A 6 -3.72 -7.91 16.22
N LEU A 7 -4.75 -7.28 16.77
CA LEU A 7 -4.84 -5.83 16.87
C LEU A 7 -4.70 -5.41 18.34
N LYS A 8 -3.80 -4.47 18.57
CA LYS A 8 -3.64 -3.83 19.89
C LYS A 8 -4.76 -2.82 20.11
N PRO A 9 -5.01 -2.40 21.35
CA PRO A 9 -5.98 -1.33 21.62
C PRO A 9 -5.67 -0.09 20.78
N ASN A 10 -6.70 0.46 20.15
CA ASN A 10 -6.65 1.66 19.28
C ASN A 10 -5.85 1.48 18.00
N GLU A 11 -5.36 0.30 17.72
CA GLU A 11 -4.66 0.03 16.45
C GLU A 11 -5.64 0.06 15.29
N ARG A 12 -5.18 0.60 14.16
CA ARG A 12 -5.96 0.72 12.93
C ARG A 12 -5.50 -0.29 11.90
N MET A 13 -6.41 -0.63 10.99
CA MET A 13 -6.13 -1.49 9.86
C MET A 13 -7.03 -1.08 8.70
N ILE A 14 -6.50 -1.10 7.48
CA ILE A 14 -7.32 -0.92 6.29
C ILE A 14 -7.74 -2.30 5.79
N LEU A 15 -9.04 -2.46 5.59
CA LEU A 15 -9.64 -3.66 5.04
C LEU A 15 -10.51 -3.27 3.85
N GLY A 16 -10.01 -3.54 2.63
CA GLY A 16 -10.66 -3.05 1.43
C GLY A 16 -10.65 -1.53 1.39
N ASP A 17 -11.81 -0.93 1.37
CA ASP A 17 -12.00 0.52 1.40
C ASP A 17 -12.41 1.04 2.79
N CYS A 18 -12.33 0.17 3.80
CA CYS A 18 -12.76 0.51 5.16
C CYS A 18 -11.56 0.60 6.10
N VAL A 19 -11.67 1.48 7.11
CA VAL A 19 -10.72 1.55 8.20
C VAL A 19 -11.35 0.86 9.40
N ILE A 20 -10.66 -0.12 9.95
CA ILE A 20 -11.07 -0.82 11.18
C ILE A 20 -10.22 -0.30 12.31
N VAL A 21 -10.85 0.13 13.40
CA VAL A 21 -10.17 0.59 14.59
C VAL A 21 -10.54 -0.34 15.74
N ASN A 22 -9.54 -0.89 16.43
CA ASN A 22 -9.79 -1.64 17.64
C ASN A 22 -9.97 -0.68 18.81
N ALA A 23 -11.20 -0.50 19.24
CA ALA A 23 -11.55 0.54 20.20
C ALA A 23 -11.26 0.18 21.65
N ASP A 24 -11.01 -1.09 21.96
CA ASP A 24 -10.99 -1.52 23.36
C ASP A 24 -9.79 -2.40 23.69
N LYS A 25 -9.97 -3.70 23.78
CA LYS A 25 -8.93 -4.63 24.23
C LYS A 25 -8.23 -5.28 23.03
N ARG A 26 -7.03 -5.79 23.25
CA ARG A 26 -6.32 -6.59 22.25
C ARG A 26 -7.24 -7.68 21.70
N ALA A 27 -7.33 -7.78 20.39
CA ALA A 27 -8.23 -8.71 19.72
C ALA A 27 -7.49 -9.53 18.67
N ARG A 28 -7.91 -10.79 18.54
CA ARG A 28 -7.46 -11.66 17.46
C ARG A 28 -8.56 -11.74 16.41
N LEU A 29 -8.19 -11.48 15.15
CA LEU A 29 -9.13 -11.52 14.04
C LEU A 29 -8.69 -12.58 13.04
N VAL A 30 -9.66 -13.29 12.49
CA VAL A 30 -9.46 -14.18 11.35
C VAL A 30 -10.20 -13.56 10.19
N ILE A 31 -9.46 -13.23 9.14
CA ILE A 31 -10.05 -12.60 7.94
C ILE A 31 -10.04 -13.63 6.83
N GLU A 32 -11.22 -13.93 6.33
CA GLU A 32 -11.41 -14.84 5.20
C GLU A 32 -11.82 -14.02 3.99
N GLY A 33 -11.22 -14.31 2.84
CA GLY A 33 -11.53 -13.60 1.61
C GLY A 33 -10.30 -13.04 0.95
N THR A 34 -10.52 -12.13 -0.02
CA THR A 34 -9.47 -11.62 -0.91
C THR A 34 -9.40 -10.10 -0.95
N VAL A 35 -9.92 -9.41 0.06
CA VAL A 35 -9.85 -7.96 0.10
C VAL A 35 -8.44 -7.50 0.45
N PRO A 36 -8.01 -6.34 -0.07
CA PRO A 36 -6.73 -5.74 0.33
C PRO A 36 -6.71 -5.42 1.83
N ILE A 37 -5.60 -5.76 2.47
CA ILE A 37 -5.40 -5.52 3.90
C ILE A 37 -4.09 -4.79 4.09
N LEU A 38 -4.12 -3.71 4.89
CA LEU A 38 -2.93 -2.94 5.20
C LEU A 38 -2.93 -2.62 6.70
N ARG A 39 -1.89 -3.05 7.41
CA ARG A 39 -1.76 -2.81 8.84
C ARG A 39 -1.26 -1.40 9.11
N GLU A 40 -1.53 -0.87 10.29
CA GLU A 40 -1.19 0.49 10.66
C GLU A 40 0.28 0.84 10.40
N LYS A 41 1.20 -0.08 10.73
CA LYS A 41 2.64 0.13 10.52
C LYS A 41 3.02 0.34 9.04
N ASP A 42 2.18 -0.13 8.11
CA ASP A 42 2.44 -0.07 6.68
C ASP A 42 1.66 1.05 5.98
N ILE A 43 0.77 1.72 6.71
CA ILE A 43 -0.02 2.83 6.17
C ILE A 43 0.84 4.09 6.12
N MET A 44 0.97 4.67 4.93
CA MET A 44 1.66 5.95 4.75
C MET A 44 0.64 7.06 4.55
N THR A 45 0.84 8.17 5.26
CA THR A 45 0.03 9.39 5.06
C THR A 45 0.71 10.29 4.04
N PRO A 46 -0.04 11.19 3.35
CA PRO A 46 0.58 12.14 2.42
C PRO A 46 1.68 12.99 3.06
N ARG A 47 1.55 13.33 4.34
CA ARG A 47 2.56 14.10 5.06
C ARG A 47 3.88 13.37 5.19
N GLN A 48 3.84 12.04 5.29
CA GLN A 48 5.05 11.20 5.39
C GLN A 48 5.74 11.02 4.05
N ALA A 49 5.05 11.25 2.94
CA ALA A 49 5.56 11.04 1.60
C ALA A 49 6.41 12.26 1.15
N ASN A 50 7.57 12.43 1.78
CA ASN A 50 8.44 13.59 1.59
C ASN A 50 9.67 13.32 0.72
N SER A 51 9.69 12.22 -0.02
CA SER A 51 10.73 11.89 -0.98
C SER A 51 10.11 11.26 -2.21
N PRO A 52 10.82 11.22 -3.38
CA PRO A 52 10.29 10.57 -4.58
C PRO A 52 9.91 9.11 -4.34
N ALA A 53 10.77 8.35 -3.64
CA ALA A 53 10.48 6.94 -3.35
C ALA A 53 9.24 6.79 -2.47
N LYS A 54 9.09 7.63 -1.45
CA LYS A 54 7.92 7.59 -0.55
C LYS A 54 6.64 7.99 -1.27
N ARG A 55 6.70 8.92 -2.22
CA ARG A 55 5.53 9.28 -3.02
C ARG A 55 5.09 8.13 -3.90
N ILE A 56 6.03 7.39 -4.46
CA ILE A 56 5.73 6.18 -5.23
C ILE A 56 5.08 5.13 -4.33
N TYR A 57 5.60 4.93 -3.12
CA TYR A 57 5.00 4.02 -2.14
C TYR A 57 3.53 4.41 -1.86
N LEU A 58 3.28 5.71 -1.63
CA LEU A 58 1.94 6.20 -1.37
C LEU A 58 0.99 5.95 -2.55
N ALA A 59 1.47 6.15 -3.78
CA ALA A 59 0.67 5.88 -4.98
C ALA A 59 0.35 4.40 -5.12
N VAL A 60 1.31 3.51 -4.83
CA VAL A 60 1.09 2.06 -4.84
C VAL A 60 0.10 1.66 -3.76
N GLN A 61 0.21 2.25 -2.57
CA GLN A 61 -0.78 2.04 -1.51
C GLN A 61 -2.18 2.40 -1.97
N GLY A 62 -2.33 3.55 -2.68
CA GLY A 62 -3.59 3.96 -3.26
C GLY A 62 -4.15 2.93 -4.23
N MET A 63 -3.30 2.41 -5.14
CA MET A 63 -3.71 1.34 -6.06
C MET A 63 -4.15 0.08 -5.33
N TYR A 64 -3.45 -0.27 -4.25
CA TYR A 64 -3.74 -1.47 -3.48
C TYR A 64 -5.08 -1.39 -2.74
N THR A 65 -5.45 -0.21 -2.26
CA THR A 65 -6.64 -0.02 -1.42
C THR A 65 -7.83 0.60 -2.17
N SER A 66 -7.62 1.09 -3.39
CA SER A 66 -8.66 1.82 -4.14
C SER A 66 -9.61 0.89 -4.88
N LYS A 67 -10.86 1.29 -4.98
CA LYS A 67 -11.85 0.68 -5.87
C LYS A 67 -11.67 1.11 -7.32
N ARG A 68 -10.91 2.19 -7.56
CA ARG A 68 -10.66 2.76 -8.89
C ARG A 68 -9.15 2.84 -9.14
N PRO A 69 -8.50 1.69 -9.35
CA PRO A 69 -7.04 1.67 -9.49
C PRO A 69 -6.53 2.46 -10.71
N HIS A 70 -7.35 2.68 -11.72
CA HIS A 70 -6.92 3.44 -12.91
C HIS A 70 -6.57 4.88 -12.57
N ASP A 71 -7.29 5.53 -11.66
CA ASP A 71 -7.01 6.90 -11.25
C ASP A 71 -5.65 6.99 -10.54
N GLU A 72 -5.34 5.97 -9.74
CA GLU A 72 -4.07 5.88 -9.03
C GLU A 72 -2.91 5.54 -9.96
N HIS A 73 -3.17 4.78 -11.04
CA HIS A 73 -2.15 4.44 -12.03
C HIS A 73 -1.58 5.68 -12.71
N ALA A 74 -2.41 6.66 -13.05
CA ALA A 74 -1.95 7.89 -13.70
C ALA A 74 -0.95 8.64 -12.81
N LEU A 75 -1.25 8.75 -11.51
CA LEU A 75 -0.34 9.36 -10.55
C LEU A 75 0.96 8.57 -10.42
N TYR A 76 0.86 7.25 -10.32
CA TYR A 76 2.02 6.37 -10.22
C TYR A 76 2.97 6.56 -11.41
N LEU A 77 2.43 6.55 -12.64
CA LEU A 77 3.23 6.70 -13.85
C LEU A 77 3.94 8.06 -13.90
N ARG A 78 3.27 9.12 -13.47
CA ARG A 78 3.88 10.45 -13.41
C ARG A 78 5.04 10.49 -12.41
N LEU A 79 4.85 9.92 -11.23
CA LEU A 79 5.87 9.89 -10.19
C LEU A 79 7.08 9.06 -10.61
N VAL A 80 6.84 7.93 -11.29
CA VAL A 80 7.91 7.09 -11.84
C VAL A 80 8.73 7.87 -12.85
N HIS A 81 8.07 8.58 -13.76
CA HIS A 81 8.75 9.39 -14.77
C HIS A 81 9.64 10.45 -14.13
N GLU A 82 9.11 11.18 -13.14
CA GLU A 82 9.87 12.19 -12.41
C GLU A 82 11.08 11.58 -11.71
N MET A 83 10.92 10.44 -11.06
CA MET A 83 12.00 9.77 -10.35
C MET A 83 13.10 9.30 -11.30
N LEU A 84 12.74 8.72 -12.45
CA LEU A 84 13.71 8.23 -13.42
C LEU A 84 14.49 9.37 -14.07
N GLN A 85 13.88 10.53 -14.25
CA GLN A 85 14.60 11.70 -14.74
C GLN A 85 15.60 12.24 -13.74
N ALA A 86 15.23 12.26 -12.45
CA ALA A 86 16.10 12.74 -11.39
C ALA A 86 17.17 11.70 -10.98
N THR A 87 16.84 10.42 -11.05
CA THR A 87 17.70 9.33 -10.58
C THR A 87 17.58 8.15 -11.54
N PRO A 88 18.30 8.18 -12.69
CA PRO A 88 18.24 7.07 -13.65
C PRO A 88 18.60 5.70 -13.07
N GLY A 89 19.48 5.68 -12.06
CA GLY A 89 19.87 4.44 -11.38
C GLY A 89 18.76 3.76 -10.60
N ALA A 90 17.60 4.40 -10.43
CA ALA A 90 16.47 3.81 -9.77
C ALA A 90 15.66 2.84 -10.66
N ARG A 91 16.03 2.68 -11.94
CA ARG A 91 15.29 1.83 -12.87
C ARG A 91 15.07 0.39 -12.38
N PRO A 92 16.06 -0.30 -11.85
CA PRO A 92 15.83 -1.65 -11.34
C PRO A 92 14.75 -1.70 -10.23
N PHE A 93 14.73 -0.70 -9.37
CA PHE A 93 13.71 -0.56 -8.34
C PHE A 93 12.31 -0.39 -8.94
N ILE A 94 12.18 0.48 -9.95
CA ILE A 94 10.91 0.72 -10.65
C ILE A 94 10.46 -0.53 -11.41
N ASP A 95 11.37 -1.22 -12.08
CA ASP A 95 11.05 -2.44 -12.81
C ASP A 95 10.51 -3.53 -11.86
N ALA A 96 11.08 -3.64 -10.66
CA ALA A 96 10.59 -4.57 -9.65
C ALA A 96 9.17 -4.23 -9.21
N ILE A 97 8.86 -2.95 -8.99
CA ILE A 97 7.51 -2.50 -8.62
C ILE A 97 6.53 -2.78 -9.76
N ASN A 98 6.89 -2.45 -11.00
CA ASN A 98 6.04 -2.70 -12.17
C ASN A 98 5.69 -4.18 -12.29
N ASN A 99 6.66 -5.05 -12.05
CA ASN A 99 6.42 -6.50 -12.10
C ASN A 99 5.39 -6.93 -11.05
N ARG A 100 5.46 -6.40 -9.85
CA ARG A 100 4.48 -6.70 -8.79
C ARG A 100 3.08 -6.22 -9.16
N ILE A 101 2.98 -5.05 -9.77
CA ILE A 101 1.68 -4.52 -10.24
C ILE A 101 1.09 -5.43 -11.31
N LEU A 102 1.89 -5.83 -12.28
CA LEU A 102 1.44 -6.69 -13.39
C LEU A 102 1.01 -8.07 -12.91
N THR A 103 1.64 -8.61 -11.89
CA THR A 103 1.28 -9.93 -11.33
C THR A 103 0.20 -9.86 -10.26
N GLY A 104 -0.28 -8.67 -9.90
CA GLY A 104 -1.28 -8.50 -8.86
C GLY A 104 -0.74 -8.65 -7.44
N GLU A 105 0.58 -8.63 -7.26
CA GLU A 105 1.22 -8.85 -5.97
C GLU A 105 1.52 -7.53 -5.24
N LEU A 106 0.57 -6.61 -5.23
CA LEU A 106 0.76 -5.27 -4.65
C LEU A 106 1.11 -5.31 -3.17
N TYR A 107 0.62 -6.30 -2.45
CA TYR A 107 0.91 -6.45 -1.02
C TYR A 107 2.40 -6.65 -0.72
N LYS A 108 3.17 -7.19 -1.68
CA LYS A 108 4.61 -7.39 -1.51
C LYS A 108 5.41 -6.09 -1.62
N ILE A 109 4.83 -5.07 -2.22
CA ILE A 109 5.46 -3.76 -2.34
C ILE A 109 5.36 -3.01 -1.01
N ALA A 110 4.27 -3.21 -0.27
CA ALA A 110 4.02 -2.57 1.00
C ALA A 110 4.83 -3.18 2.17
N GLU A 111 5.40 -4.35 1.98
CA GLU A 111 6.25 -5.00 2.98
C GLU A 111 7.61 -4.31 3.16
#